data_95c5e7bc452537c78c6870ff60a702e9
#
_entry.id   95c5e7bc452537c78c6870ff60a702e9
#
_cell.length_a   1.000
_cell.length_b   1.000
_cell.length_c   1.000
_cell.angle_alpha   90.00
_cell.angle_beta   90.00
_cell.angle_gamma   90.00
#
_symmetry.space_group_name_H-M   'P 1'
#
loop_
_entity.id
_entity.type
_entity.pdbx_description
1 polymer ?
#
loop_
_entity_poly.entity_id
_entity_poly.type
_entity_poly.pdbx_seq_one_letter_code
_entity_poly.pdbx_strand_id
1 'polypeptide(L)'
;DKSVVKNIHLDKLNKWNYNKKKGIITHQSKKFFIVEGKRVSKSNREISSWDQPFLTQVGYKGGIIGLVRCKINYIPHYLIDAKYEPGNYNEIQLSPSLQGTYSNLDRVHHGERNKVLNKFFKKNFKTIKKLWVTEDGGRLFKKRNLHWIIEYNGKPELPSKRYKWLTLWEIDQLIKHGPIVGPHLRAVSYTHLTLPTICSV
;
A
#
# COMPACT_ATOMS: atom_id res chain seq x y z
N ASP A 1 -2.44 18.78 -7.08
CA ASP A 1 -2.16 17.87 -8.19
C ASP A 1 -3.30 17.95 -9.19
N LYS A 2 -2.98 18.16 -10.49
CA LYS A 2 -3.99 18.28 -11.56
C LYS A 2 -4.03 16.97 -12.40
N SER A 3 -3.94 15.82 -11.74
CA SER A 3 -4.04 14.53 -12.41
C SER A 3 -5.45 14.36 -13.00
N VAL A 4 -5.54 13.90 -14.24
CA VAL A 4 -6.81 13.66 -14.93
C VAL A 4 -6.95 12.18 -15.25
N VAL A 5 -8.04 11.55 -14.80
CA VAL A 5 -8.39 10.17 -15.12
C VAL A 5 -9.37 10.14 -16.28
N LYS A 6 -9.09 9.34 -17.30
CA LYS A 6 -9.95 9.15 -18.48
C LYS A 6 -10.18 7.68 -18.75
N ASN A 7 -11.39 7.32 -19.12
CA ASN A 7 -11.67 5.98 -19.64
C ASN A 7 -11.04 5.80 -21.01
N ILE A 8 -10.31 4.70 -21.19
CA ILE A 8 -9.75 4.30 -22.48
C ILE A 8 -10.06 2.82 -22.71
N HIS A 9 -10.12 2.43 -23.97
CA HIS A 9 -10.31 1.05 -24.35
C HIS A 9 -9.11 0.19 -23.91
N LEU A 10 -9.34 -1.05 -23.44
CA LEU A 10 -8.28 -1.90 -22.88
C LEU A 10 -7.18 -2.24 -23.89
N ASP A 11 -7.53 -2.37 -25.17
CA ASP A 11 -6.54 -2.63 -26.25
C ASP A 11 -5.68 -1.41 -26.60
N LYS A 12 -6.07 -0.22 -26.15
CA LYS A 12 -5.32 1.04 -26.32
C LYS A 12 -4.38 1.36 -25.14
N LEU A 13 -4.29 0.48 -24.15
CA LEU A 13 -3.39 0.65 -23.02
C LEU A 13 -1.92 0.64 -23.48
N ASN A 14 -1.20 1.75 -23.23
CA ASN A 14 0.21 1.83 -23.57
C ASN A 14 1.04 0.83 -22.74
N LYS A 15 1.88 0.04 -23.41
CA LYS A 15 2.77 -0.97 -22.82
C LYS A 15 2.06 -2.17 -22.14
N TRP A 16 0.73 -2.27 -22.25
CA TRP A 16 -0.03 -3.42 -21.79
C TRP A 16 -0.57 -4.20 -22.99
N ASN A 17 -0.48 -5.51 -22.92
CA ASN A 17 -0.86 -6.40 -24.01
C ASN A 17 -1.82 -7.48 -23.53
N TYR A 18 -2.87 -7.73 -24.29
CA TYR A 18 -3.69 -8.91 -24.12
C TYR A 18 -3.04 -10.09 -24.87
N ASN A 19 -2.61 -11.08 -24.11
CA ASN A 19 -2.07 -12.32 -24.67
C ASN A 19 -3.21 -13.30 -24.92
N LYS A 20 -3.72 -13.38 -26.16
CA LYS A 20 -4.84 -14.25 -26.54
C LYS A 20 -4.58 -15.72 -26.23
N LYS A 21 -3.36 -16.23 -26.42
CA LYS A 21 -2.99 -17.64 -26.18
C LYS A 21 -3.10 -18.02 -24.70
N LYS A 22 -2.77 -17.09 -23.79
CA LYS A 22 -2.80 -17.31 -22.33
C LYS A 22 -4.06 -16.75 -21.66
N GLY A 23 -4.85 -15.95 -22.36
CA GLY A 23 -6.02 -15.28 -21.79
C GLY A 23 -5.70 -14.29 -20.66
N ILE A 24 -4.56 -13.57 -20.75
CA ILE A 24 -4.09 -12.66 -19.70
C ILE A 24 -3.78 -11.27 -20.25
N ILE A 25 -3.95 -10.25 -19.41
CA ILE A 25 -3.43 -8.91 -19.68
C ILE A 25 -2.13 -8.74 -18.89
N THR A 26 -1.06 -8.32 -19.55
CA THR A 26 0.27 -8.16 -18.93
C THR A 26 1.00 -6.94 -19.46
N HIS A 27 1.79 -6.29 -18.59
CA HIS A 27 2.70 -5.23 -19.02
C HIS A 27 3.91 -5.83 -19.76
N GLN A 28 4.42 -5.13 -20.79
CA GLN A 28 5.54 -5.61 -21.61
C GLN A 28 6.80 -5.94 -20.81
N SER A 29 7.06 -5.23 -19.69
CA SER A 29 8.20 -5.50 -18.80
C SER A 29 8.08 -6.80 -18.01
N LYS A 30 6.89 -7.41 -17.92
CA LYS A 30 6.59 -8.61 -17.12
C LYS A 30 6.92 -8.46 -15.62
N LYS A 31 6.97 -7.24 -15.09
CA LYS A 31 7.37 -6.95 -13.70
C LYS A 31 6.25 -6.36 -12.83
N PHE A 32 5.07 -6.12 -13.40
CA PHE A 32 3.89 -5.61 -12.70
C PHE A 32 2.86 -6.71 -12.45
N PHE A 33 1.64 -6.29 -12.11
CA PHE A 33 0.51 -7.20 -12.02
C PHE A 33 0.10 -7.69 -13.41
N ILE A 34 -0.45 -8.91 -13.44
CA ILE A 34 -1.20 -9.43 -14.57
C ILE A 34 -2.68 -9.49 -14.18
N VAL A 35 -3.57 -9.38 -15.17
CA VAL A 35 -4.99 -9.71 -15.02
C VAL A 35 -5.20 -11.10 -15.60
N GLU A 36 -5.71 -12.03 -14.79
CA GLU A 36 -5.98 -13.41 -15.19
C GLU A 36 -7.30 -13.91 -14.63
N GLY A 37 -7.98 -14.83 -15.34
CA GLY A 37 -9.19 -15.50 -14.85
C GLY A 37 -8.86 -16.64 -13.89
N LYS A 38 -9.63 -16.78 -12.83
CA LYS A 38 -9.60 -17.94 -11.92
C LYS A 38 -11.00 -18.53 -11.78
N ARG A 39 -11.08 -19.85 -11.79
CA ARG A 39 -12.28 -20.61 -11.44
C ARG A 39 -12.15 -21.10 -10.01
N VAL A 40 -13.13 -20.80 -9.20
CA VAL A 40 -13.31 -21.37 -7.86
C VAL A 40 -14.34 -22.49 -7.96
N SER A 41 -14.03 -23.65 -7.40
CA SER A 41 -14.91 -24.82 -7.40
C SER A 41 -14.99 -25.42 -6.01
N LYS A 42 -16.12 -26.04 -5.67
CA LYS A 42 -16.36 -26.71 -4.38
C LYS A 42 -16.15 -25.78 -3.18
N SER A 43 -16.59 -24.52 -3.31
CA SER A 43 -16.57 -23.57 -2.22
C SER A 43 -17.66 -23.88 -1.19
N ASN A 44 -17.36 -23.65 0.09
CA ASN A 44 -18.34 -23.70 1.19
C ASN A 44 -19.01 -22.35 1.44
N ARG A 45 -18.92 -21.41 0.48
CA ARG A 45 -19.59 -20.11 0.53
C ARG A 45 -21.00 -20.19 -0.03
N GLU A 46 -21.68 -19.04 -0.11
CA GLU A 46 -23.06 -18.89 -0.63
C GLU A 46 -23.22 -19.43 -2.06
N ILE A 47 -22.11 -19.42 -2.82
CA ILE A 47 -22.02 -19.97 -4.18
C ILE A 47 -20.93 -21.03 -4.20
N SER A 48 -21.26 -22.23 -4.66
CA SER A 48 -20.33 -23.36 -4.70
C SER A 48 -19.25 -23.23 -5.77
N SER A 49 -19.50 -22.44 -6.83
CA SER A 49 -18.58 -22.30 -7.97
C SER A 49 -18.79 -20.98 -8.69
N TRP A 50 -17.72 -20.27 -9.04
CA TRP A 50 -17.74 -19.05 -9.86
C TRP A 50 -16.43 -18.78 -10.56
N ASP A 51 -16.46 -17.92 -11.57
CA ASP A 51 -15.29 -17.41 -12.27
C ASP A 51 -15.15 -15.91 -11.99
N GLN A 52 -13.91 -15.45 -11.80
CA GLN A 52 -13.63 -14.02 -11.65
C GLN A 52 -12.22 -13.62 -12.13
N PRO A 53 -12.01 -12.36 -12.53
CA PRO A 53 -10.70 -11.82 -12.79
C PRO A 53 -9.95 -11.55 -11.48
N PHE A 54 -8.65 -11.78 -11.48
CA PHE A 54 -7.73 -11.44 -10.40
C PHE A 54 -6.58 -10.59 -10.89
N LEU A 55 -6.09 -9.72 -10.02
CA LEU A 55 -4.80 -9.08 -10.13
C LEU A 55 -3.75 -9.95 -9.44
N THR A 56 -2.81 -10.49 -10.20
CA THR A 56 -1.73 -11.35 -9.69
C THR A 56 -0.38 -10.63 -9.87
N GLN A 57 0.34 -10.42 -8.77
CA GLN A 57 1.68 -9.83 -8.84
C GLN A 57 2.68 -10.84 -9.37
N VAL A 58 3.41 -10.48 -10.41
CA VAL A 58 4.45 -11.35 -10.98
C VAL A 58 5.52 -11.67 -9.95
N GLY A 59 5.79 -12.96 -9.75
CA GLY A 59 6.79 -13.47 -8.81
C GLY A 59 6.37 -13.39 -7.32
N TYR A 60 5.15 -12.99 -7.00
CA TYR A 60 4.58 -12.95 -5.63
C TYR A 60 5.44 -12.21 -4.59
N LYS A 61 6.30 -11.31 -5.02
CA LYS A 61 7.27 -10.60 -4.15
C LYS A 61 6.63 -9.75 -3.06
N GLY A 62 5.38 -9.35 -3.24
CA GLY A 62 4.70 -8.46 -2.30
C GLY A 62 5.07 -6.99 -2.48
N GLY A 63 4.92 -6.24 -1.41
CA GLY A 63 5.26 -4.83 -1.32
C GLY A 63 5.65 -4.45 0.10
N ILE A 64 5.88 -3.16 0.33
CA ILE A 64 6.12 -2.59 1.64
C ILE A 64 5.03 -1.57 1.95
N ILE A 65 4.46 -1.68 3.14
CA ILE A 65 3.61 -0.67 3.79
C ILE A 65 4.39 -0.19 5.01
N GLY A 66 5.09 0.93 4.86
CA GLY A 66 5.99 1.46 5.87
C GLY A 66 5.39 2.64 6.63
N LEU A 67 5.51 2.64 7.96
CA LEU A 67 5.10 3.74 8.81
C LEU A 67 6.30 4.24 9.62
N VAL A 68 6.66 5.50 9.43
CA VAL A 68 7.72 6.17 10.17
C VAL A 68 7.13 6.84 11.39
N ARG A 69 7.63 6.50 12.58
CA ARG A 69 7.35 7.17 13.85
C ARG A 69 8.55 8.02 14.25
N CYS A 70 8.31 9.18 14.83
CA CYS A 70 9.32 10.04 15.46
C CYS A 70 8.71 10.69 16.70
N LYS A 71 9.52 10.91 17.75
CA LYS A 71 9.08 11.66 18.92
C LYS A 71 9.26 13.16 18.67
N ILE A 72 8.17 13.92 18.80
CA ILE A 72 8.16 15.39 18.76
C ILE A 72 7.67 15.84 20.13
N ASN A 73 8.49 16.57 20.87
CA ASN A 73 8.20 16.96 22.26
C ASN A 73 7.77 15.74 23.12
N TYR A 74 8.54 14.65 23.03
CA TYR A 74 8.28 13.37 23.70
C TYR A 74 7.02 12.61 23.27
N ILE A 75 6.16 13.18 22.42
CA ILE A 75 4.95 12.57 21.93
C ILE A 75 5.22 11.84 20.61
N PRO A 76 4.83 10.56 20.46
CA PRO A 76 4.96 9.84 19.21
C PRO A 76 4.10 10.44 18.08
N HIS A 77 4.74 10.80 17.00
CA HIS A 77 4.09 11.25 15.76
C HIS A 77 4.43 10.30 14.62
N TYR A 78 3.54 10.17 13.69
CA TYR A 78 3.63 9.30 12.51
C TYR A 78 3.63 10.14 11.25
N LEU A 79 4.55 9.85 10.34
CA LEU A 79 4.64 10.53 9.06
C LEU A 79 3.58 9.99 8.11
N ILE A 80 2.65 10.82 7.70
CA ILE A 80 1.52 10.48 6.87
C ILE A 80 1.64 11.18 5.52
N ASP A 81 1.29 10.49 4.44
CA ASP A 81 1.33 10.95 3.06
C ASP A 81 -0.08 11.25 2.55
N ALA A 82 -0.36 12.48 2.12
CA ALA A 82 -1.58 12.81 1.37
C ALA A 82 -1.37 12.35 -0.09
N LYS A 83 -1.75 11.10 -0.37
CA LYS A 83 -1.43 10.40 -1.61
C LYS A 83 -2.59 10.41 -2.59
N TYR A 84 -2.31 10.82 -3.82
CA TYR A 84 -3.20 10.62 -4.95
C TYR A 84 -3.06 9.18 -5.48
N GLU A 85 -4.20 8.52 -5.66
CA GLU A 85 -4.31 7.26 -6.39
C GLU A 85 -5.56 7.35 -7.28
N PRO A 86 -5.51 6.97 -8.56
CA PRO A 86 -6.62 7.19 -9.50
C PRO A 86 -7.91 6.44 -9.15
N GLY A 87 -7.84 5.43 -8.27
CA GLY A 87 -8.99 4.66 -7.80
C GLY A 87 -9.48 5.06 -6.40
N ASN A 88 -8.91 6.06 -5.76
CA ASN A 88 -9.40 6.54 -4.47
C ASN A 88 -10.76 7.25 -4.62
N TYR A 89 -11.66 7.03 -3.66
CA TYR A 89 -12.98 7.64 -3.66
C TYR A 89 -12.92 9.19 -3.72
N ASN A 90 -12.01 9.81 -2.99
CA ASN A 90 -11.77 11.26 -2.97
C ASN A 90 -10.45 11.63 -3.66
N GLU A 91 -9.98 10.84 -4.64
CA GLU A 91 -8.70 11.02 -5.34
C GLU A 91 -7.49 11.04 -4.42
N ILE A 92 -7.46 11.89 -3.39
CA ILE A 92 -6.40 11.99 -2.38
C ILE A 92 -6.89 11.38 -1.07
N GLN A 93 -6.10 10.44 -0.53
CA GLN A 93 -6.32 9.87 0.79
C GLN A 93 -5.04 9.87 1.62
N LEU A 94 -5.19 9.89 2.94
CA LEU A 94 -4.09 9.74 3.87
C LEU A 94 -3.57 8.30 3.83
N SER A 95 -2.31 8.17 3.52
CA SER A 95 -1.60 6.91 3.30
C SER A 95 -0.41 6.77 4.23
N PRO A 96 0.13 5.55 4.45
CA PRO A 96 1.37 5.37 5.20
C PRO A 96 2.53 6.14 4.58
N SER A 97 3.57 6.38 5.37
CA SER A 97 4.77 7.10 4.94
C SER A 97 5.40 6.51 3.67
N LEU A 98 5.36 5.20 3.55
CA LEU A 98 5.90 4.42 2.43
C LEU A 98 4.88 3.37 2.00
N GLN A 99 4.51 3.39 0.73
CA GLN A 99 3.66 2.37 0.12
C GLN A 99 4.16 2.08 -1.29
N GLY A 100 4.46 0.83 -1.56
CA GLY A 100 4.87 0.43 -2.90
C GLY A 100 5.15 -1.06 -3.03
N THR A 101 4.94 -1.59 -4.23
CA THR A 101 5.44 -2.91 -4.61
C THR A 101 6.97 -2.86 -4.79
N TYR A 102 7.64 -3.99 -4.66
CA TYR A 102 9.08 -4.04 -4.90
C TYR A 102 9.45 -3.55 -6.31
N SER A 103 8.65 -3.86 -7.34
CA SER A 103 8.87 -3.35 -8.69
C SER A 103 8.84 -1.82 -8.78
N ASN A 104 8.00 -1.15 -7.99
CA ASN A 104 7.98 0.31 -7.90
C ASN A 104 9.17 0.85 -7.10
N LEU A 105 9.53 0.21 -6.00
CA LEU A 105 10.68 0.59 -5.18
C LEU A 105 12.00 0.41 -5.93
N ASP A 106 12.10 -0.64 -6.76
CA ASP A 106 13.24 -0.93 -7.65
C ASP A 106 13.25 -0.04 -8.92
N ARG A 107 12.29 0.88 -9.04
CA ARG A 107 12.19 1.83 -10.16
C ARG A 107 12.05 1.19 -11.54
N VAL A 108 11.36 0.07 -11.64
CA VAL A 108 11.07 -0.56 -12.94
C VAL A 108 10.35 0.38 -13.92
N HIS A 109 9.63 1.36 -13.38
CA HIS A 109 8.94 2.41 -14.15
C HIS A 109 9.86 3.59 -14.55
N HIS A 110 11.16 3.55 -14.23
CA HIS A 110 12.15 4.62 -14.46
C HIS A 110 11.80 6.00 -13.82
N GLY A 111 10.87 6.03 -12.87
CA GLY A 111 10.49 7.25 -12.15
C GLY A 111 11.49 7.65 -11.05
N GLU A 112 11.14 8.67 -10.28
CA GLU A 112 11.94 9.15 -9.16
C GLU A 112 12.10 8.09 -8.05
N ARG A 113 13.19 8.18 -7.29
CA ARG A 113 13.41 7.36 -6.10
C ARG A 113 12.43 7.76 -5.00
N ASN A 114 11.94 6.78 -4.26
CA ASN A 114 11.10 7.07 -3.10
C ASN A 114 11.90 7.81 -2.03
N LYS A 115 11.54 9.08 -1.78
CA LYS A 115 12.24 9.98 -0.85
C LYS A 115 12.19 9.46 0.59
N VAL A 116 11.06 8.87 1.00
CA VAL A 116 10.87 8.32 2.35
C VAL A 116 11.77 7.11 2.57
N LEU A 117 11.81 6.17 1.61
CA LEU A 117 12.69 5.01 1.70
C LEU A 117 14.15 5.43 1.86
N ASN A 118 14.61 6.40 1.08
CA ASN A 118 15.98 6.88 1.13
C ASN A 118 16.31 7.65 2.41
N LYS A 119 15.37 8.44 2.94
CA LYS A 119 15.60 9.32 4.09
C LYS A 119 15.48 8.57 5.42
N PHE A 120 14.45 7.75 5.60
CA PHE A 120 14.07 7.21 6.90
C PHE A 120 14.39 5.72 7.08
N PHE A 121 14.46 4.94 6.00
CA PHE A 121 14.66 3.49 6.08
C PHE A 121 16.09 3.03 5.82
N LYS A 122 17.06 3.95 5.82
CA LYS A 122 18.48 3.59 5.61
C LYS A 122 19.34 3.72 6.86
N LYS A 123 19.15 4.77 7.64
CA LYS A 123 20.00 5.09 8.81
C LYS A 123 19.16 5.70 9.93
N ASN A 124 19.67 5.66 11.15
CA ASN A 124 19.12 6.32 12.34
C ASN A 124 17.68 5.89 12.69
N PHE A 125 17.37 4.62 12.48
CA PHE A 125 16.07 4.09 12.88
C PHE A 125 16.18 2.79 13.68
N LYS A 126 15.16 2.53 14.49
CA LYS A 126 14.93 1.25 15.16
C LYS A 126 13.65 0.64 14.60
N THR A 127 13.66 -0.63 14.24
CA THR A 127 12.44 -1.34 13.87
C THR A 127 11.59 -1.56 15.12
N ILE A 128 10.36 -1.06 15.09
CA ILE A 128 9.35 -1.31 16.13
C ILE A 128 8.63 -2.62 15.82
N LYS A 129 8.17 -2.77 14.56
CA LYS A 129 7.43 -3.94 14.12
C LYS A 129 7.71 -4.23 12.64
N LYS A 130 7.76 -5.51 12.32
CA LYS A 130 7.96 -5.96 10.93
C LYS A 130 7.28 -7.31 10.75
N LEU A 131 6.22 -7.36 9.93
CA LEU A 131 5.49 -8.59 9.68
C LEU A 131 4.82 -8.59 8.31
N TRP A 132 4.59 -9.79 7.77
CA TRP A 132 3.84 -9.97 6.54
C TRP A 132 2.34 -10.01 6.83
N VAL A 133 1.57 -9.21 6.08
CA VAL A 133 0.11 -9.12 6.16
C VAL A 133 -0.47 -9.37 4.77
N THR A 134 -1.55 -10.13 4.70
CA THR A 134 -2.26 -10.41 3.45
C THR A 134 -3.12 -9.22 3.02
N GLU A 135 -3.30 -9.08 1.71
CA GLU A 135 -4.23 -8.13 1.09
C GLU A 135 -5.61 -8.76 0.88
N ASP A 136 -6.52 -7.98 0.28
CA ASP A 136 -7.85 -8.42 -0.13
C ASP A 136 -7.77 -9.60 -1.11
N GLY A 137 -8.01 -10.79 -0.60
CA GLY A 137 -8.01 -12.03 -1.36
C GLY A 137 -9.17 -12.16 -2.35
N GLY A 138 -10.16 -11.27 -2.32
CA GLY A 138 -11.25 -11.24 -3.29
C GLY A 138 -10.86 -10.64 -4.65
N ARG A 139 -9.78 -9.87 -4.72
CA ARG A 139 -9.31 -9.18 -5.93
C ARG A 139 -7.85 -9.41 -6.24
N LEU A 140 -7.03 -9.60 -5.21
CA LEU A 140 -5.59 -9.74 -5.30
C LEU A 140 -5.17 -11.18 -4.99
N PHE A 141 -4.76 -11.94 -6.01
CA PHE A 141 -4.41 -13.34 -5.84
C PHE A 141 -3.09 -13.52 -5.06
N LYS A 142 -3.18 -14.13 -3.87
CA LYS A 142 -2.04 -14.42 -2.98
C LYS A 142 -1.14 -13.22 -2.70
N LYS A 143 -1.71 -12.02 -2.67
CA LYS A 143 -0.96 -10.79 -2.40
C LYS A 143 -0.74 -10.63 -0.91
N ARG A 144 0.49 -10.22 -0.55
CA ARG A 144 0.88 -9.83 0.81
C ARG A 144 1.81 -8.63 0.77
N ASN A 145 1.84 -7.87 1.85
CA ASN A 145 2.78 -6.76 2.04
C ASN A 145 3.53 -6.92 3.36
N LEU A 146 4.75 -6.45 3.37
CA LEU A 146 5.53 -6.28 4.58
C LEU A 146 5.08 -5.00 5.27
N HIS A 147 4.39 -5.10 6.40
CA HIS A 147 4.15 -3.98 7.29
C HIS A 147 5.43 -3.72 8.09
N TRP A 148 5.97 -2.52 7.97
CA TRP A 148 7.22 -2.16 8.61
C TRP A 148 7.10 -0.81 9.31
N ILE A 149 7.08 -0.86 10.64
CA ILE A 149 7.00 0.34 11.50
C ILE A 149 8.38 0.58 12.09
N ILE A 150 8.89 1.78 11.90
CA ILE A 150 10.19 2.20 12.42
C ILE A 150 10.05 3.41 13.33
N GLU A 151 10.92 3.50 14.33
CA GLU A 151 11.20 4.72 15.06
C GLU A 151 12.42 5.41 14.47
N TYR A 152 12.23 6.61 13.98
CA TYR A 152 13.29 7.44 13.44
C TYR A 152 13.84 8.36 14.53
N ASN A 153 15.18 8.32 14.75
CA ASN A 153 15.86 9.07 15.80
C ASN A 153 16.49 10.38 15.31
N GLY A 154 16.15 10.83 14.11
CA GLY A 154 16.64 12.11 13.56
C GLY A 154 15.61 13.24 13.68
N LYS A 155 15.89 14.38 13.07
CA LYS A 155 14.95 15.51 13.01
C LYS A 155 13.68 15.14 12.23
N PRO A 156 12.48 15.53 12.72
CA PRO A 156 11.21 15.23 12.09
C PRO A 156 10.93 16.10 10.85
N GLU A 157 11.84 16.08 9.88
CA GLU A 157 11.71 16.83 8.64
C GLU A 157 10.71 16.18 7.68
N LEU A 158 10.04 16.98 6.89
CA LEU A 158 9.10 16.52 5.86
C LEU A 158 9.84 16.21 4.54
N PRO A 159 9.54 15.07 3.89
CA PRO A 159 10.08 14.75 2.55
C PRO A 159 9.57 15.69 1.46
N SER A 160 8.35 16.21 1.61
CA SER A 160 7.72 17.22 0.77
C SER A 160 6.47 17.78 1.44
N LYS A 161 5.82 18.80 0.83
CA LYS A 161 4.61 19.46 1.35
C LYS A 161 3.38 18.55 1.50
N ARG A 162 3.35 17.41 0.84
CA ARG A 162 2.24 16.44 0.95
C ARG A 162 2.30 15.58 2.21
N TYR A 163 3.42 15.59 2.94
CA TYR A 163 3.58 14.84 4.18
C TYR A 163 3.26 15.70 5.41
N LYS A 164 2.74 15.04 6.44
CA LYS A 164 2.51 15.65 7.76
C LYS A 164 2.79 14.65 8.87
N TRP A 165 3.33 15.12 9.98
CA TRP A 165 3.46 14.38 11.23
C TRP A 165 2.15 14.47 11.99
N LEU A 166 1.54 13.33 12.29
CA LEU A 166 0.28 13.23 13.05
C LEU A 166 0.46 12.26 14.20
N THR A 167 -0.20 12.54 15.32
CA THR A 167 -0.35 11.61 16.43
C THR A 167 -1.33 10.48 16.08
N LEU A 168 -1.30 9.37 16.82
CA LEU A 168 -2.30 8.31 16.63
C LEU A 168 -3.71 8.79 16.93
N TRP A 169 -3.87 9.69 17.92
CA TRP A 169 -5.15 10.29 18.22
C TRP A 169 -5.72 11.09 17.04
N GLU A 170 -4.92 11.93 16.40
CA GLU A 170 -5.33 12.67 15.19
C GLU A 170 -5.71 11.72 14.06
N ILE A 171 -4.93 10.65 13.84
CA ILE A 171 -5.25 9.63 12.82
C ILE A 171 -6.59 8.95 13.14
N ASP A 172 -6.83 8.57 14.40
CA ASP A 172 -8.09 7.97 14.84
C ASP A 172 -9.27 8.91 14.60
N GLN A 173 -9.15 10.21 14.96
CA GLN A 173 -10.19 11.19 14.68
C GLN A 173 -10.48 11.28 13.17
N LEU A 174 -9.44 11.32 12.31
CA LEU A 174 -9.60 11.37 10.87
C LEU A 174 -10.26 10.11 10.29
N ILE A 175 -10.05 8.93 10.90
CA ILE A 175 -10.74 7.69 10.51
C ILE A 175 -12.25 7.82 10.72
N LYS A 176 -12.69 8.51 11.77
CA LYS A 176 -14.12 8.72 12.11
C LYS A 176 -14.83 9.67 11.14
N HIS A 177 -14.08 10.50 10.40
CA HIS A 177 -14.63 11.46 9.44
C HIS A 177 -14.84 10.90 8.01
N GLY A 178 -14.92 9.58 7.83
CA GLY A 178 -15.23 8.94 6.56
C GLY A 178 -14.00 8.51 5.73
N PRO A 179 -14.07 8.45 4.40
CA PRO A 179 -13.06 7.79 3.55
C PRO A 179 -11.81 8.67 3.31
N ILE A 180 -11.41 9.49 4.27
CA ILE A 180 -10.20 10.35 4.20
C ILE A 180 -8.95 9.50 4.40
N VAL A 181 -9.00 8.50 5.30
CA VAL A 181 -7.88 7.62 5.63
C VAL A 181 -7.95 6.37 4.77
N GLY A 182 -6.92 6.16 3.96
CA GLY A 182 -6.83 5.00 3.07
C GLY A 182 -6.69 3.67 3.82
N PRO A 183 -7.07 2.54 3.18
CA PRO A 183 -7.12 1.22 3.82
C PRO A 183 -5.76 0.76 4.37
N HIS A 184 -4.67 1.07 3.68
CA HIS A 184 -3.33 0.68 4.12
C HIS A 184 -2.89 1.42 5.39
N LEU A 185 -3.25 2.70 5.55
CA LEU A 185 -2.94 3.43 6.77
C LEU A 185 -3.76 2.88 7.93
N ARG A 186 -5.04 2.62 7.73
CA ARG A 186 -5.89 1.95 8.74
C ARG A 186 -5.29 0.62 9.17
N ALA A 187 -4.94 -0.25 8.23
CA ALA A 187 -4.37 -1.57 8.50
C ALA A 187 -3.06 -1.51 9.28
N VAL A 188 -2.10 -0.64 8.89
CA VAL A 188 -0.81 -0.54 9.57
C VAL A 188 -0.93 0.12 10.95
N SER A 189 -1.85 1.07 11.13
CA SER A 189 -2.13 1.69 12.43
C SER A 189 -2.72 0.66 13.40
N TYR A 190 -3.69 -0.13 12.99
CA TYR A 190 -4.23 -1.24 13.78
C TYR A 190 -3.17 -2.27 14.15
N THR A 191 -2.32 -2.61 13.22
CA THR A 191 -1.20 -3.53 13.47
C THR A 191 -0.28 -3.02 14.59
N HIS A 192 -0.20 -1.72 14.81
CA HIS A 192 0.60 -1.10 15.87
C HIS A 192 -0.13 -1.02 17.21
N LEU A 193 -1.44 -0.75 17.20
CA LEU A 193 -2.24 -0.48 18.40
C LEU A 193 -2.61 -1.75 19.19
N THR A 194 -2.73 -2.91 18.54
CA THR A 194 -3.36 -4.10 19.14
C THR A 194 -2.45 -4.96 20.00
N LEU A 195 -1.20 -4.60 20.28
CA LEU A 195 -0.26 -5.46 21.00
C LEU A 195 0.16 -5.05 22.42
N PRO A 196 0.00 -3.80 22.90
CA PRO A 196 0.26 -3.50 24.30
C PRO A 196 -0.87 -3.89 25.25
N THR A 197 -2.10 -4.09 24.75
CA THR A 197 -3.30 -4.24 25.58
C THR A 197 -3.61 -5.69 25.98
N ILE A 198 -2.95 -6.68 25.38
CA ILE A 198 -3.20 -8.11 25.68
C ILE A 198 -2.24 -8.69 26.73
N CYS A 199 -1.23 -7.95 27.17
CA CYS A 199 -0.25 -8.40 28.15
C CYS A 199 -0.46 -7.81 29.57
N SER A 200 -1.68 -7.41 29.91
CA SER A 200 -2.02 -7.00 31.27
C SER A 200 -3.32 -7.68 31.72
N VAL A 201 -3.24 -9.02 31.87
CA VAL A 201 -4.10 -9.80 32.79
C VAL A 201 -3.17 -10.83 33.45
#